data_6313d486b716f4d9306bf864135eac41
#
_entry.id   6313d486b716f4d9306bf864135eac41
#
_cell.length_a   1.000
_cell.length_b   1.000
_cell.length_c   1.000
_cell.angle_alpha   90.00
_cell.angle_beta   90.00
_cell.angle_gamma   90.00
#
_symmetry.space_group_name_H-M   'P 1'
#
loop_
_entity.id
_entity.type
_entity.pdbx_description
1 polymer ?
#
loop_
_entity_poly.entity_id
_entity_poly.type
_entity_poly.pdbx_seq_one_letter_code
_entity_poly.pdbx_strand_id
1 'polypeptide(L)'
;MLCYSMDQVVVISKGTELLRVPSARLVYISADGNYSNLVTQDNRSRMVSYQLGQLEDIIGEQLGDSGNNFIRLGRGLIINSDFVYSIDIAKQQLVLSDCLDCYHELSASREVLIKLKAYLDAIIKNG
;
A
#
# COMPACT_ATOMS: atom_id res chain seq x y z
N MET A 1 15.37 -16.72 11.88
CA MET A 1 15.37 -16.07 11.50
C MET A 1 15.86 -15.83 10.28
N LEU A 2 16.10 -16.50 9.68
CA LEU A 2 16.45 -16.36 8.38
C LEU A 2 15.48 -15.82 7.44
N CYS A 3 14.21 -15.85 7.81
CA CYS A 3 13.14 -15.30 6.98
C CYS A 3 13.33 -13.84 6.70
N TYR A 4 14.03 -13.16 7.58
CA TYR A 4 14.21 -11.75 7.36
C TYR A 4 15.04 -11.42 6.16
N SER A 5 15.98 -12.27 5.83
CA SER A 5 16.85 -12.01 4.71
C SER A 5 16.11 -12.15 3.39
N MET A 6 14.93 -12.77 3.42
CA MET A 6 14.12 -12.95 2.22
C MET A 6 13.13 -11.82 2.03
N ASP A 7 12.96 -10.97 3.02
CA ASP A 7 12.01 -9.87 2.92
C ASP A 7 12.52 -8.82 1.95
N GLN A 8 11.62 -8.31 1.14
CA GLN A 8 11.93 -7.22 0.25
C GLN A 8 11.85 -5.92 1.03
N VAL A 9 12.71 -4.99 0.66
CA VAL A 9 12.76 -3.68 1.29
C VAL A 9 12.61 -2.62 0.21
N VAL A 10 11.78 -1.62 0.46
CA VAL A 10 11.67 -0.46 -0.39
C VAL A 10 12.56 0.62 0.19
N VAL A 11 13.47 1.15 -0.61
CA VAL A 11 14.38 2.20 -0.18
C VAL A 11 13.98 3.50 -0.87
N ILE A 12 13.67 4.50 -0.07
CA ILE A 12 13.31 5.82 -0.56
C ILE A 12 14.37 6.80 -0.09
N SER A 13 15.18 7.27 -1.03
CA SER A 13 16.32 8.14 -0.71
C SER A 13 16.19 9.44 -1.47
N LYS A 14 16.25 10.55 -0.77
CA LYS A 14 16.19 11.87 -1.40
C LYS A 14 16.88 12.91 -0.51
N GLY A 15 17.80 13.66 -1.10
CA GLY A 15 18.52 14.67 -0.36
C GLY A 15 19.32 14.07 0.77
N THR A 16 19.07 14.54 1.98
CA THR A 16 19.79 14.08 3.16
C THR A 16 19.06 12.95 3.89
N GLU A 17 17.93 12.48 3.35
CA GLU A 17 17.12 11.47 4.02
C GLU A 17 17.10 10.14 3.27
N LEU A 18 17.05 9.08 4.04
CA LEU A 18 16.89 7.75 3.49
C LEU A 18 15.94 6.96 4.40
N LEU A 19 14.95 6.34 3.79
CA LEU A 19 13.96 5.54 4.50
C LEU A 19 13.98 4.13 3.92
N ARG A 20 14.12 3.14 4.78
CA ARG A 20 14.06 1.73 4.37
C ARG A 20 12.84 1.09 5.01
N VAL A 21 11.93 0.62 4.19
CA VAL A 21 10.68 0.04 4.69
C VAL A 21 10.55 -1.39 4.18
N PRO A 22 10.44 -2.37 5.08
CA PRO A 22 10.12 -3.73 4.63
C PRO A 22 8.77 -3.68 3.90
N SER A 23 8.74 -4.19 2.69
CA SER A 23 7.52 -4.09 1.87
C SER A 23 6.33 -4.79 2.52
N ALA A 24 6.59 -5.88 3.24
CA ALA A 24 5.52 -6.63 3.90
C ALA A 24 4.86 -5.84 5.04
N ARG A 25 5.50 -4.78 5.51
CA ARG A 25 4.97 -3.98 6.61
C ARG A 25 4.39 -2.64 6.17
N LEU A 26 4.47 -2.34 4.90
CA LEU A 26 3.89 -1.12 4.35
C LEU A 26 2.42 -1.36 4.07
N VAL A 27 1.55 -0.64 4.76
CA VAL A 27 0.10 -0.82 4.69
C VAL A 27 -0.49 -0.04 3.53
N TYR A 28 -0.21 1.25 3.47
CA TYR A 28 -0.68 2.07 2.37
C TYR A 28 0.11 3.37 2.28
N ILE A 29 -0.04 4.03 1.15
CA ILE A 29 0.56 5.33 0.91
C ILE A 29 -0.54 6.27 0.43
N SER A 30 -0.64 7.43 1.04
CA SER A 30 -1.64 8.43 0.62
C SER A 30 -0.95 9.67 0.10
N ALA A 31 -1.55 10.28 -0.91
CA ALA A 31 -1.02 11.50 -1.50
C ALA A 31 -1.37 12.70 -0.62
N ASP A 32 -0.43 13.65 -0.54
CA ASP A 32 -0.63 14.87 0.21
C ASP A 32 0.09 16.00 -0.54
N GLY A 33 -0.55 16.55 -1.56
CA GLY A 33 0.06 17.55 -2.42
C GLY A 33 1.23 16.97 -3.19
N ASN A 34 2.40 17.58 -3.03
CA ASN A 34 3.62 17.09 -3.68
C ASN A 34 4.33 16.03 -2.85
N TYR A 35 3.77 15.69 -1.69
CA TYR A 35 4.33 14.71 -0.78
C TYR A 35 3.46 13.49 -0.73
N SER A 36 3.97 12.44 -0.13
CA SER A 36 3.19 11.23 0.14
C SER A 36 3.46 10.78 1.56
N ASN A 37 2.44 10.17 2.16
CA ASN A 37 2.53 9.69 3.53
C ASN A 37 2.48 8.17 3.53
N LEU A 38 3.56 7.55 4.01
CA LEU A 38 3.66 6.10 4.09
C LEU A 38 3.23 5.65 5.48
N VAL A 39 2.29 4.71 5.53
CA VAL A 39 1.78 4.18 6.80
C VAL A 39 2.21 2.73 6.92
N THR A 40 2.86 2.41 8.03
CA THR A 40 3.37 1.08 8.28
C THR A 40 2.55 0.35 9.34
N GLN A 41 2.82 -0.94 9.47
CA GLN A 41 2.03 -1.86 10.29
C GLN A 41 2.02 -1.47 11.79
N ASP A 42 3.03 -0.76 12.21
CA ASP A 42 3.11 -0.29 13.60
C ASP A 42 2.33 1.00 13.83
N ASN A 43 1.47 1.38 12.89
CA ASN A 43 0.65 2.59 12.93
C ASN A 43 1.44 3.88 12.86
N ARG A 44 2.69 3.81 12.43
CA ARG A 44 3.50 5.00 12.21
C ARG A 44 3.35 5.47 10.79
N SER A 45 3.57 6.74 10.58
CA SER A 45 3.54 7.32 9.25
C SER A 45 4.76 8.18 9.02
N ARG A 46 5.21 8.22 7.76
CA ARG A 46 6.35 9.04 7.36
C ARG A 46 6.00 9.78 6.08
N MET A 47 6.22 11.07 6.12
CA MET A 47 6.02 11.92 4.94
C MET A 47 7.30 11.89 4.11
N VAL A 48 7.17 11.72 2.81
CA VAL A 48 8.31 11.75 1.89
C VAL A 48 8.03 12.73 0.77
N SER A 49 9.09 13.33 0.23
CA SER A 49 8.98 14.37 -0.80
C SER A 49 8.89 13.77 -2.20
N TYR A 50 8.00 12.80 -2.37
CA TYR A 50 7.74 12.19 -3.66
C TYR A 50 6.23 12.17 -3.88
N GLN A 51 5.83 12.36 -5.13
CA GLN A 51 4.43 12.20 -5.49
C GLN A 51 4.11 10.70 -5.61
N LEU A 52 2.84 10.38 -5.53
CA LEU A 52 2.41 9.00 -5.52
C LEU A 52 2.86 8.21 -6.75
N GLY A 53 2.79 8.84 -7.93
CA GLY A 53 3.25 8.19 -9.16
C GLY A 53 4.73 7.86 -9.13
N GLN A 54 5.53 8.73 -8.53
CA GLN A 54 6.95 8.47 -8.40
C GLN A 54 7.22 7.29 -7.47
N LEU A 55 6.46 7.18 -6.39
CA LEU A 55 6.60 6.06 -5.47
C LEU A 55 6.13 4.76 -6.12
N GLU A 56 5.10 4.82 -6.94
CA GLU A 56 4.66 3.67 -7.70
C GLU A 56 5.79 3.14 -8.58
N ASP A 57 6.51 4.04 -9.25
CA ASP A 57 7.65 3.67 -10.08
C ASP A 57 8.78 3.09 -9.25
N ILE A 58 9.09 3.71 -8.11
CA ILE A 58 10.15 3.23 -7.22
C ILE A 58 9.85 1.81 -6.74
N ILE A 59 8.62 1.57 -6.33
CA ILE A 59 8.21 0.24 -5.86
C ILE A 59 8.33 -0.77 -7.00
N GLY A 60 7.86 -0.40 -8.19
CA GLY A 60 7.94 -1.29 -9.34
C GLY A 60 9.38 -1.63 -9.72
N GLU A 61 10.26 -0.64 -9.69
CA GLU A 61 11.66 -0.86 -10.04
C GLU A 61 12.39 -1.72 -9.02
N GLN A 62 12.10 -1.51 -7.74
CA GLN A 62 12.82 -2.21 -6.69
C GLN A 62 12.27 -3.60 -6.41
N LEU A 63 10.96 -3.77 -6.47
CA LEU A 63 10.34 -5.04 -6.12
C LEU A 63 10.00 -5.93 -7.31
N GLY A 64 9.83 -5.34 -8.50
CA GLY A 64 9.41 -6.11 -9.66
C GLY A 64 8.11 -6.84 -9.37
N ASP A 65 8.05 -8.13 -9.69
CA ASP A 65 6.84 -8.92 -9.47
C ASP A 65 6.51 -9.07 -7.99
N SER A 66 7.48 -8.89 -7.11
CA SER A 66 7.24 -8.96 -5.67
C SER A 66 6.43 -7.78 -5.18
N GLY A 67 6.26 -6.74 -6.00
CA GLY A 67 5.46 -5.58 -5.66
C GLY A 67 4.05 -5.62 -6.19
N ASN A 68 3.61 -6.74 -6.75
CA ASN A 68 2.28 -6.84 -7.35
C ASN A 68 1.15 -6.68 -6.33
N ASN A 69 1.43 -6.83 -5.06
CA ASN A 69 0.44 -6.62 -4.01
C ASN A 69 0.19 -5.14 -3.73
N PHE A 70 1.03 -4.24 -4.27
CA PHE A 70 0.79 -2.81 -4.13
C PHE A 70 -0.06 -2.34 -5.30
N ILE A 71 -1.25 -1.86 -4.99
CA ILE A 71 -2.25 -1.52 -5.99
C ILE A 71 -2.57 -0.04 -5.91
N ARG A 72 -2.50 0.63 -7.07
CA ARG A 72 -2.85 2.05 -7.14
C ARG A 72 -4.37 2.18 -7.17
N LEU A 73 -4.93 2.93 -6.23
CA LEU A 73 -6.36 3.21 -6.18
C LEU A 73 -6.59 4.68 -6.50
N GLY A 74 -6.95 4.96 -7.74
CA GLY A 74 -7.19 6.31 -8.17
C GLY A 74 -5.93 7.17 -8.10
N ARG A 75 -6.12 8.42 -7.74
CA ARG A 75 -5.02 9.39 -7.70
C ARG A 75 -4.42 9.57 -6.32
N GLY A 76 -5.07 9.09 -5.30
CA GLY A 76 -4.72 9.41 -3.94
C GLY A 76 -4.14 8.30 -3.09
N LEU A 77 -4.17 7.06 -3.57
CA LEU A 77 -3.79 5.93 -2.73
C LEU A 77 -3.01 4.85 -3.47
N ILE A 78 -2.05 4.27 -2.76
CA ILE A 78 -1.48 2.97 -3.11
C ILE A 78 -1.70 2.12 -1.88
N ILE A 79 -2.30 0.95 -2.03
CA ILE A 79 -2.53 0.06 -0.89
C ILE A 79 -1.76 -1.24 -1.06
N ASN A 80 -1.45 -1.86 0.07
CA ASN A 80 -0.94 -3.22 0.09
C ASN A 80 -2.14 -4.14 0.20
N SER A 81 -2.42 -4.91 -0.85
CA SER A 81 -3.62 -5.76 -0.88
C SER A 81 -3.60 -6.83 0.20
N ASP A 82 -2.43 -7.17 0.72
CA ASP A 82 -2.33 -8.16 1.80
C ASP A 82 -2.99 -7.68 3.09
N PHE A 83 -3.23 -6.37 3.21
CA PHE A 83 -3.86 -5.79 4.38
C PHE A 83 -5.36 -5.53 4.20
N VAL A 84 -5.92 -5.84 3.04
CA VAL A 84 -7.34 -5.58 2.81
C VAL A 84 -8.16 -6.48 3.74
N TYR A 85 -8.89 -5.86 4.64
CA TYR A 85 -9.72 -6.54 5.61
C TYR A 85 -11.18 -6.57 5.16
N SER A 86 -11.70 -5.43 4.69
CA SER A 86 -13.07 -5.39 4.21
C SER A 86 -13.25 -4.29 3.16
N ILE A 87 -14.19 -4.51 2.27
CA ILE A 87 -14.59 -3.54 1.26
C ILE A 87 -16.10 -3.43 1.32
N ASP A 88 -16.60 -2.21 1.49
CA ASP A 88 -18.04 -1.96 1.45
C ASP A 88 -18.29 -0.93 0.36
N ILE A 89 -18.74 -1.40 -0.79
CA ILE A 89 -18.96 -0.53 -1.95
C ILE A 89 -20.07 0.46 -1.68
N ALA A 90 -21.13 0.02 -1.02
CA ALA A 90 -22.26 0.89 -0.73
C ALA A 90 -21.88 2.07 0.17
N LYS A 91 -21.02 1.80 1.15
CA LYS A 91 -20.55 2.83 2.07
C LYS A 91 -19.28 3.53 1.58
N GLN A 92 -18.75 3.09 0.45
CA GLN A 92 -17.51 3.61 -0.11
C GLN A 92 -16.37 3.56 0.91
N GLN A 93 -16.26 2.43 1.57
CA GLN A 93 -15.31 2.25 2.66
C GLN A 93 -14.39 1.07 2.40
N LEU A 94 -13.11 1.29 2.66
CA LEU A 94 -12.08 0.27 2.58
C LEU A 94 -11.40 0.19 3.93
N VAL A 95 -11.29 -1.00 4.50
CA VAL A 95 -10.59 -1.19 5.75
C VAL A 95 -9.33 -2.01 5.50
N LEU A 96 -8.21 -1.47 5.94
CA LEU A 96 -6.92 -2.16 5.91
C LEU A 96 -6.54 -2.50 7.34
N SER A 97 -6.23 -3.75 7.61
CA SER A 97 -5.94 -4.21 8.95
C SER A 97 -5.14 -5.49 8.92
N ASP A 98 -4.29 -5.70 9.93
CA ASP A 98 -3.62 -6.97 10.13
C ASP A 98 -4.32 -7.79 11.22
N CYS A 99 -5.43 -7.27 11.75
CA CYS A 99 -6.19 -7.89 12.84
C CYS A 99 -5.41 -7.99 14.16
N LEU A 100 -4.34 -7.22 14.26
CA LEU A 100 -3.51 -7.19 15.45
C LEU A 100 -3.27 -5.75 15.91
N ASP A 101 -2.39 -5.06 15.21
CA ASP A 101 -1.92 -3.74 15.64
C ASP A 101 -2.46 -2.59 14.83
N CYS A 102 -2.82 -2.80 13.59
CA CYS A 102 -3.25 -1.70 12.74
C CYS A 102 -4.66 -1.89 12.22
N TYR A 103 -5.37 -0.76 12.09
CA TYR A 103 -6.72 -0.73 11.58
C TYR A 103 -6.94 0.66 10.98
N HIS A 104 -7.18 0.71 9.70
CA HIS A 104 -7.36 1.98 8.99
C HIS A 104 -8.60 1.93 8.12
N GLU A 105 -9.50 2.89 8.34
CA GLU A 105 -10.68 3.04 7.52
C GLU A 105 -10.41 4.13 6.51
N LEU A 106 -10.51 3.80 5.23
CA LEU A 106 -10.25 4.73 4.15
C LEU A 106 -11.49 4.87 3.29
N SER A 107 -11.66 6.06 2.72
CA SER A 107 -12.75 6.30 1.78
C SER A 107 -12.22 6.17 0.36
N ALA A 108 -13.00 5.57 -0.52
CA ALA A 108 -12.64 5.43 -1.92
C ALA A 108 -13.91 5.44 -2.76
N SER A 109 -13.79 5.82 -4.02
CA SER A 109 -14.96 5.90 -4.90
C SER A 109 -15.50 4.50 -5.17
N ARG A 110 -16.79 4.44 -5.50
CA ARG A 110 -17.44 3.17 -5.82
C ARG A 110 -16.72 2.46 -6.96
N GLU A 111 -16.35 3.21 -7.99
CA GLU A 111 -15.70 2.62 -9.16
C GLU A 111 -14.39 1.96 -8.80
N VAL A 112 -13.59 2.61 -7.97
CA VAL A 112 -12.31 2.08 -7.53
C VAL A 112 -12.52 0.82 -6.70
N LEU A 113 -13.49 0.84 -5.79
CA LEU A 113 -13.76 -0.30 -4.92
C LEU A 113 -14.32 -1.48 -5.69
N ILE A 114 -15.15 -1.23 -6.71
CA ILE A 114 -15.66 -2.29 -7.57
C ILE A 114 -14.51 -3.00 -8.27
N LYS A 115 -13.56 -2.23 -8.82
CA LYS A 115 -12.42 -2.81 -9.50
C LYS A 115 -11.53 -3.60 -8.54
N LEU A 116 -11.30 -3.06 -7.36
CA LEU A 116 -10.47 -3.73 -6.36
C LEU A 116 -11.10 -5.04 -5.93
N LYS A 117 -12.40 -5.02 -5.66
CA LYS A 117 -13.11 -6.22 -5.24
C LYS A 117 -13.05 -7.28 -6.34
N ALA A 118 -13.28 -6.88 -7.59
CA ALA A 118 -13.23 -7.80 -8.71
C ALA A 118 -11.85 -8.44 -8.85
N TYR A 119 -10.80 -7.65 -8.67
CA TYR A 119 -9.43 -8.14 -8.74
C TYR A 119 -9.17 -9.19 -7.66
N LEU A 120 -9.59 -8.91 -6.43
CA LEU A 120 -9.39 -9.84 -5.33
C LEU A 120 -10.24 -11.09 -5.46
N ASP A 121 -11.46 -10.95 -5.96
CA ASP A 121 -12.32 -12.12 -6.22
C ASP A 121 -11.69 -13.04 -7.26
N ALA A 122 -11.06 -12.46 -8.28
CA ALA A 122 -10.40 -13.23 -9.32
C ALA A 122 -9.22 -14.02 -8.76
N ILE A 123 -8.46 -13.41 -7.85
CA ILE A 123 -7.33 -14.10 -7.21
C ILE A 123 -7.81 -15.30 -6.41
N ILE A 124 -8.89 -15.12 -5.65
CA ILE A 124 -9.44 -16.19 -4.84
C ILE A 124 -9.90 -17.36 -5.72
N LYS A 125 -10.57 -17.06 -6.82
CA LYS A 125 -11.06 -18.09 -7.72
C LYS A 125 -9.97 -18.86 -8.42
N ASN A 126 -8.85 -18.18 -8.68
CA ASN A 126 -7.74 -18.80 -9.40
C ASN A 126 -6.71 -19.40 -8.48
N GLY A 127 -6.80 -19.08 -7.22
CA GLY A 127 -5.88 -19.59 -6.22
C GLY A 127 -6.43 -20.82 -5.55
#